data_b391041e5b40f856fb5bff91562a5e64
#
_entry.id   b391041e5b40f856fb5bff91562a5e64
#
_cell.length_a   1.000
_cell.length_b   1.000
_cell.length_c   1.000
_cell.angle_alpha   90.00
_cell.angle_beta   90.00
_cell.angle_gamma   90.00
#
_symmetry.space_group_name_H-M   'P 1'
#
loop_
_entity.id
_entity.type
_entity.pdbx_description
1 polymer ?
#
loop_
_entity_poly.entity_id
_entity_poly.type
_entity_poly.pdbx_seq_one_letter_code
_entity_poly.pdbx_strand_id
1 'polypeptide(L)'
;MEKKCICHLRSIYRAITALEQEMQKLHGININEGMLLCLLSENKSLTSGEIAEALGLTCSNTSKIICTVEKKRLISRVMGKTDKREMYFSLSAAGKKRLEEMKDCDWELPEILTQVLEKTNNE
;
A
#
# COMPACT_ATOMS: atom_id res chain seq x y z
N MET A 1 -29.25 -5.45 1.33
CA MET A 1 -28.33 -5.88 0.25
C MET A 1 -28.78 -7.24 -0.29
N GLU A 2 -28.83 -7.38 -1.59
CA GLU A 2 -29.23 -8.63 -2.23
C GLU A 2 -28.17 -9.72 -2.03
N LYS A 3 -28.64 -10.98 -1.99
CA LYS A 3 -27.79 -12.16 -1.86
C LYS A 3 -26.71 -12.23 -2.94
N LYS A 4 -27.05 -11.85 -4.18
CA LYS A 4 -26.14 -11.77 -5.32
C LYS A 4 -24.96 -10.84 -5.04
N CYS A 5 -25.23 -9.68 -4.42
CA CYS A 5 -24.21 -8.69 -4.08
C CYS A 5 -23.25 -9.24 -3.04
N ILE A 6 -23.76 -9.95 -2.05
CA ILE A 6 -22.94 -10.56 -0.99
C ILE A 6 -21.98 -11.60 -1.59
N CYS A 7 -22.49 -12.44 -2.49
CA CYS A 7 -21.66 -13.44 -3.18
C CYS A 7 -20.59 -12.79 -4.04
N HIS A 8 -20.94 -11.69 -4.70
CA HIS A 8 -20.00 -10.92 -5.53
C HIS A 8 -18.89 -10.31 -4.66
N LEU A 9 -19.26 -9.71 -3.51
CA LEU A 9 -18.28 -9.15 -2.57
C LEU A 9 -17.31 -10.21 -2.06
N ARG A 10 -17.82 -11.42 -1.79
CA ARG A 10 -16.95 -12.53 -1.38
C ARG A 10 -15.93 -12.87 -2.47
N SER A 11 -16.35 -12.87 -3.73
CA SER A 11 -15.44 -13.12 -4.86
C SER A 11 -14.36 -12.05 -4.97
N ILE A 12 -14.71 -10.78 -4.79
CA ILE A 12 -13.75 -9.66 -4.79
C ILE A 12 -12.77 -9.82 -3.62
N TYR A 13 -13.29 -10.12 -2.44
CA TYR A 13 -12.46 -10.30 -1.24
C TYR A 13 -11.45 -11.43 -1.42
N ARG A 14 -11.89 -12.57 -1.96
CA ARG A 14 -10.99 -13.71 -2.22
C ARG A 14 -9.95 -13.37 -3.27
N ALA A 15 -10.31 -12.58 -4.29
CA ALA A 15 -9.37 -12.14 -5.32
C ALA A 15 -8.29 -11.23 -4.73
N ILE A 16 -8.67 -10.32 -3.83
CA ILE A 16 -7.72 -9.44 -3.14
C ILE A 16 -6.79 -10.26 -2.24
N THR A 17 -7.32 -11.25 -1.53
CA THR A 17 -6.50 -12.14 -0.70
C THR A 17 -5.47 -12.89 -1.53
N ALA A 18 -5.87 -13.39 -2.70
CA ALA A 18 -4.95 -14.09 -3.62
C ALA A 18 -3.86 -13.14 -4.13
N LEU A 19 -4.22 -11.91 -4.46
CA LEU A 19 -3.27 -10.87 -4.88
C LEU A 19 -2.26 -10.57 -3.78
N GLU A 20 -2.73 -10.44 -2.54
CA GLU A 20 -1.87 -10.19 -1.38
C GLU A 20 -0.86 -11.31 -1.17
N GLN A 21 -1.28 -12.56 -1.33
CA GLN A 21 -0.39 -13.72 -1.24
C GLN A 21 0.70 -13.67 -2.31
N GLU A 22 0.33 -13.29 -3.52
CA GLU A 22 1.26 -13.15 -4.64
C GLU A 22 2.27 -12.01 -4.39
N MET A 23 1.81 -10.87 -3.88
CA MET A 23 2.67 -9.76 -3.49
C MET A 23 3.68 -10.18 -2.44
N GLN A 24 3.23 -10.89 -1.41
CA GLN A 24 4.09 -11.37 -0.34
C GLN A 24 5.15 -12.34 -0.87
N LYS A 25 4.75 -13.22 -1.77
CA LYS A 25 5.63 -14.22 -2.37
C LYS A 25 6.69 -13.60 -3.27
N LEU A 26 6.28 -12.68 -4.15
CA LEU A 26 7.17 -12.09 -5.16
C LEU A 26 7.99 -10.92 -4.62
N HIS A 27 7.44 -10.13 -3.73
CA HIS A 27 8.06 -8.86 -3.29
C HIS A 27 8.28 -8.76 -1.79
N GLY A 28 7.79 -9.71 -1.00
CA GLY A 28 7.98 -9.73 0.44
C GLY A 28 7.25 -8.61 1.17
N ILE A 29 6.17 -8.09 0.59
CA ILE A 29 5.34 -7.06 1.20
C ILE A 29 3.86 -7.41 1.07
N ASN A 30 3.04 -6.93 2.00
CA ASN A 30 1.59 -7.12 1.93
C ASN A 30 0.93 -5.92 1.25
N ILE A 31 -0.39 -5.97 1.08
CA ILE A 31 -1.11 -4.94 0.33
C ILE A 31 -1.06 -3.57 1.04
N ASN A 32 -1.14 -3.54 2.36
CA ASN A 32 -1.07 -2.29 3.13
C ASN A 32 0.31 -1.65 3.00
N GLU A 33 1.36 -2.46 3.03
CA GLU A 33 2.73 -1.99 2.82
C GLU A 33 2.90 -1.43 1.41
N GLY A 34 2.36 -2.12 0.41
CA GLY A 34 2.38 -1.67 -0.97
C GLY A 34 1.64 -0.34 -1.16
N MET A 35 0.48 -0.19 -0.52
CA MET A 35 -0.28 1.06 -0.55
C MET A 35 0.49 2.21 0.09
N LEU A 36 1.22 1.94 1.19
CA LEU A 36 2.06 2.95 1.83
C LEU A 36 3.17 3.40 0.89
N LEU A 37 3.84 2.48 0.22
CA LEU A 37 4.90 2.83 -0.73
C LEU A 37 4.35 3.67 -1.88
N CYS A 38 3.19 3.32 -2.43
CA CYS A 38 2.53 4.10 -3.47
C CYS A 38 2.19 5.50 -3.00
N LEU A 39 1.64 5.61 -1.79
CA LEU A 39 1.27 6.90 -1.19
C LEU A 39 2.50 7.81 -1.07
N LEU A 40 3.61 7.28 -0.58
CA LEU A 40 4.84 8.04 -0.42
C LEU A 40 5.55 8.35 -1.75
N SER A 41 5.24 7.60 -2.80
CA SER A 41 5.75 7.92 -4.14
C SER A 41 5.03 9.14 -4.73
N GLU A 42 3.78 9.36 -4.34
CA GLU A 42 2.97 10.50 -4.79
C GLU A 42 3.18 11.75 -3.94
N ASN A 43 3.63 11.58 -2.71
CA ASN A 43 3.82 12.66 -1.75
C ASN A 43 5.25 12.63 -1.23
N LYS A 44 5.89 13.79 -1.22
CA LYS A 44 7.31 13.92 -0.86
C LYS A 44 7.61 13.40 0.54
N SER A 45 6.78 13.76 1.51
CA SER A 45 6.88 13.27 2.89
C SER A 45 5.54 13.46 3.60
N LEU A 46 5.23 12.55 4.52
CA LEU A 46 3.99 12.58 5.27
C LEU A 46 4.23 12.18 6.72
N THR A 47 3.41 12.72 7.62
CA THR A 47 3.39 12.30 9.02
C THR A 47 2.59 11.00 9.15
N SER A 48 2.74 10.32 10.29
CA SER A 48 1.98 9.08 10.54
C SER A 48 0.47 9.34 10.55
N GLY A 49 0.04 10.49 11.06
CA GLY A 49 -1.38 10.87 11.05
C GLY A 49 -1.92 11.07 9.64
N GLU A 50 -1.15 11.72 8.79
CA GLU A 50 -1.52 11.92 7.39
C GLU A 50 -1.59 10.59 6.63
N ILE A 51 -0.67 9.68 6.92
CA ILE A 51 -0.66 8.33 6.34
C ILE A 51 -1.91 7.56 6.79
N ALA A 52 -2.21 7.58 8.08
CA ALA A 52 -3.38 6.89 8.62
C ALA A 52 -4.68 7.37 7.95
N GLU A 53 -4.82 8.68 7.81
CA GLU A 53 -5.99 9.28 7.16
C GLU A 53 -6.09 8.88 5.70
N ALA A 54 -4.99 8.97 4.96
CA ALA A 54 -4.96 8.63 3.54
C ALA A 54 -5.26 7.15 3.27
N LEU A 55 -4.76 6.26 4.14
CA LEU A 55 -4.98 4.81 3.99
C LEU A 55 -6.30 4.34 4.62
N GLY A 56 -6.98 5.20 5.39
CA GLY A 56 -8.22 4.82 6.06
C GLY A 56 -8.01 3.80 7.17
N LEU A 57 -6.86 3.86 7.85
CA LEU A 57 -6.49 2.93 8.91
C LEU A 57 -6.45 3.62 10.26
N THR A 58 -6.52 2.83 11.34
CA THR A 58 -6.33 3.36 12.69
C THR A 58 -4.87 3.78 12.88
N CYS A 59 -4.62 4.67 13.82
CA CYS A 59 -3.25 5.09 14.16
C CYS A 59 -2.40 3.89 14.61
N SER A 60 -3.00 2.97 15.36
CA SER A 60 -2.32 1.77 15.85
C SER A 60 -1.87 0.86 14.68
N ASN A 61 -2.78 0.57 13.76
CA ASN A 61 -2.45 -0.26 12.59
C ASN A 61 -1.43 0.42 11.68
N THR A 62 -1.58 1.74 11.49
CA THR A 62 -0.64 2.54 10.68
C THR A 62 0.77 2.47 11.27
N SER A 63 0.90 2.64 12.59
CA SER A 63 2.19 2.57 13.27
C SER A 63 2.88 1.22 13.08
N LYS A 64 2.12 0.13 13.10
CA LYS A 64 2.64 -1.21 12.87
C LYS A 64 3.18 -1.37 11.45
N ILE A 65 2.42 -0.87 10.47
CA ILE A 65 2.82 -0.94 9.06
C ILE A 65 4.08 -0.11 8.82
N ILE A 66 4.12 1.12 9.34
CA ILE A 66 5.27 2.01 9.23
C ILE A 66 6.51 1.33 9.83
N CYS A 67 6.36 0.77 11.02
CA CYS A 67 7.45 0.09 11.72
C CYS A 67 8.01 -1.08 10.88
N THR A 68 7.13 -1.89 10.30
CA THR A 68 7.52 -3.03 9.48
C THR A 68 8.27 -2.58 8.22
N VAL A 69 7.75 -1.56 7.53
CA VAL A 69 8.33 -1.03 6.29
C VAL A 69 9.67 -0.33 6.57
N GLU A 70 9.78 0.35 7.72
CA GLU A 70 11.05 0.93 8.18
C GLU A 70 12.12 -0.14 8.39
N LYS A 71 11.74 -1.25 9.03
CA LYS A 71 12.66 -2.37 9.26
C LYS A 71 13.16 -2.98 7.96
N LYS A 72 12.34 -2.94 6.92
CA LYS A 72 12.72 -3.39 5.58
C LYS A 72 13.54 -2.33 4.83
N ARG A 73 13.76 -1.17 5.44
CA ARG A 73 14.52 -0.03 4.88
C ARG A 73 13.94 0.53 3.58
N LEU A 74 12.63 0.40 3.40
CA LEU A 74 11.93 0.91 2.23
C LEU A 74 11.47 2.35 2.39
N ILE A 75 11.40 2.82 3.63
CA ILE A 75 11.09 4.22 3.96
C ILE A 75 12.12 4.74 4.96
N SER A 76 12.25 6.06 5.02
CA SER A 76 13.11 6.73 6.00
C SER A 76 12.30 7.76 6.77
N ARG A 77 12.75 8.04 7.98
CA ARG A 77 12.09 9.02 8.87
C ARG A 77 13.00 10.22 9.05
N VAL A 78 12.38 11.39 9.03
CA VAL A 78 13.07 12.67 9.19
C VAL A 78 12.33 13.51 10.21
N MET A 79 13.06 14.13 11.15
CA MET A 79 12.47 15.06 12.11
C MET A 79 11.95 16.30 11.40
N GLY A 80 10.83 16.83 11.89
CA GLY A 80 10.29 18.08 11.40
C GLY A 80 11.24 19.24 11.66
N LYS A 81 11.32 20.17 10.71
CA LYS A 81 12.19 21.35 10.82
C LYS A 81 11.65 22.37 11.83
N THR A 82 10.33 22.53 11.85
CA THR A 82 9.65 23.50 12.71
C THR A 82 9.36 22.93 14.09
N ASP A 83 8.92 21.68 14.16
CA ASP A 83 8.66 20.96 15.40
C ASP A 83 9.44 19.64 15.38
N LYS A 84 10.45 19.54 16.24
CA LYS A 84 11.31 18.36 16.33
C LYS A 84 10.57 17.10 16.82
N ARG A 85 9.37 17.26 17.37
CA ARG A 85 8.54 16.14 17.82
C ARG A 85 7.78 15.50 16.66
N GLU A 86 7.63 16.23 15.55
CA GLU A 86 6.99 15.70 14.35
C GLU A 86 7.98 14.87 13.55
N MET A 87 7.52 13.68 13.15
CA MET A 87 8.28 12.80 12.28
C MET A 87 7.60 12.71 10.92
N TYR A 88 8.40 12.85 9.89
CA TYR A 88 7.95 12.70 8.52
C TYR A 88 8.57 11.45 7.91
N PHE A 89 7.80 10.78 7.09
CA PHE A 89 8.22 9.56 6.42
C PHE A 89 8.28 9.80 4.93
N SER A 90 9.32 9.31 4.29
CA SER A 90 9.53 9.43 2.84
C SER A 90 10.08 8.13 2.29
N LEU A 91 9.88 7.95 0.99
CA LEU A 91 10.33 6.75 0.31
C LEU A 91 11.86 6.76 0.20
N SER A 92 12.50 5.65 0.59
CA SER A 92 13.94 5.49 0.42
C SER A 92 14.27 5.11 -1.02
N ALA A 93 15.55 5.13 -1.39
CA ALA A 93 15.99 4.66 -2.70
C ALA A 93 15.61 3.18 -2.91
N ALA A 94 15.74 2.37 -1.86
CA ALA A 94 15.33 0.96 -1.90
C ALA A 94 13.82 0.82 -2.07
N GLY A 95 13.04 1.70 -1.45
CA GLY A 95 11.59 1.73 -1.58
C GLY A 95 11.16 2.08 -3.01
N LYS A 96 11.80 3.06 -3.61
CA LYS A 96 11.57 3.45 -5.01
C LYS A 96 11.85 2.28 -5.96
N LYS A 97 12.96 1.60 -5.72
CA LYS A 97 13.35 0.44 -6.53
C LYS A 97 12.34 -0.69 -6.40
N ARG A 98 11.89 -0.98 -5.18
CA ARG A 98 10.90 -2.03 -4.93
C ARG A 98 9.59 -1.72 -5.65
N LEU A 99 9.15 -0.46 -5.60
CA LEU A 99 7.93 -0.02 -6.26
C LEU A 99 8.03 -0.15 -7.78
N GLU A 100 9.18 0.19 -8.37
CA GLU A 100 9.43 0.02 -9.79
C GLU A 100 9.39 -1.46 -10.20
N GLU A 101 10.01 -2.33 -9.41
CA GLU A 101 9.98 -3.78 -9.63
C GLU A 101 8.54 -4.31 -9.61
N MET A 102 7.71 -3.78 -8.72
CA MET A 102 6.29 -4.17 -8.63
C MET A 102 5.50 -3.72 -9.84
N LYS A 103 5.78 -2.52 -10.36
CA LYS A 103 5.12 -1.99 -11.57
C LYS A 103 5.45 -2.82 -12.80
N ASP A 104 6.70 -3.25 -12.92
CA ASP A 104 7.19 -3.97 -14.07
C ASP A 104 6.89 -5.47 -13.99
N CYS A 105 6.40 -5.93 -12.85
CA CYS A 105 6.08 -7.33 -12.64
C CYS A 105 4.80 -7.72 -13.36
N ASP A 106 4.87 -8.82 -14.12
CA ASP A 106 3.71 -9.35 -14.84
C ASP A 106 2.93 -10.26 -13.89
N TRP A 107 1.92 -9.69 -13.24
CA TRP A 107 1.13 -10.38 -12.24
C TRP A 107 -0.06 -11.09 -12.85
N GLU A 108 -0.29 -12.34 -12.45
CA GLU A 108 -1.53 -13.03 -12.77
C GLU A 108 -2.63 -12.50 -11.84
N LEU A 109 -3.47 -11.62 -12.38
CA LEU A 109 -4.58 -11.05 -11.63
C LEU A 109 -5.87 -11.80 -11.94
N PRO A 110 -6.71 -12.10 -10.92
CA PRO A 110 -8.06 -12.59 -11.17
C PRO A 110 -8.82 -11.61 -12.07
N GLU A 111 -9.62 -12.13 -12.98
CA GLU A 111 -10.36 -11.31 -13.95
C GLU A 111 -11.18 -10.21 -13.31
N ILE A 112 -11.80 -10.49 -12.16
CA ILE A 112 -12.63 -9.53 -11.45
C ILE A 112 -11.83 -8.28 -11.04
N LEU A 113 -10.55 -8.44 -10.65
CA LEU A 113 -9.68 -7.32 -10.32
C LEU A 113 -9.20 -6.60 -11.56
N THR A 114 -8.90 -7.32 -12.63
CA THR A 114 -8.49 -6.75 -13.90
C THR A 114 -9.55 -5.80 -14.42
N GLN A 115 -10.82 -6.18 -14.35
CA GLN A 115 -11.94 -5.34 -14.78
C GLN A 115 -12.03 -4.04 -13.99
N VAL A 116 -11.85 -4.11 -12.67
CA VAL A 116 -11.90 -2.92 -11.79
C VAL A 116 -10.72 -1.99 -12.10
N LEU A 117 -9.52 -2.54 -12.25
CA LEU A 117 -8.32 -1.75 -12.52
C LEU A 117 -8.33 -1.10 -13.90
N GLU A 118 -8.86 -1.78 -14.91
CA GLU A 118 -9.03 -1.24 -16.26
C GLU A 118 -9.95 -0.02 -16.26
N LYS A 119 -11.06 -0.08 -15.53
CA LYS A 119 -11.98 1.06 -15.38
C LYS A 119 -11.28 2.26 -14.77
N THR A 120 -10.45 2.04 -13.77
CA THR A 120 -9.68 3.09 -13.11
C THR A 120 -8.70 3.75 -14.09
N ASN A 121 -8.02 2.96 -14.91
CA ASN A 121 -7.05 3.45 -15.88
C ASN A 121 -7.69 4.23 -17.04
N ASN A 122 -8.97 3.99 -17.33
CA ASN A 122 -9.70 4.65 -18.41
C ASN A 122 -10.39 5.95 -17.97
N GLU A 123 -10.33 6.28 -16.71
CA GLU A 123 -10.80 7.57 -16.16
C GLU A 123 -9.66 8.63 -16.20
#